data_d67a147956678e0321ac1b0c5840f086
#
_entry.id   d67a147956678e0321ac1b0c5840f086
#
_cell.length_a   1.000
_cell.length_b   1.000
_cell.length_c   1.000
_cell.angle_alpha   90.00
_cell.angle_beta   90.00
_cell.angle_gamma   90.00
#
_symmetry.space_group_name_H-M   'P 1'
#
loop_
_entity.id
_entity.type
_entity.pdbx_description
1 polymer ?
#
loop_
_entity_poly.entity_id
_entity_poly.type
_entity_poly.pdbx_seq_one_letter_code
_entity_poly.pdbx_strand_id
1 'polypeptide(L)'
;MSGLSPRDENGNICIRNIRKTMEKFFEFGVREKVIVHCAEAGFLMNKNGSFYASGSLILPDGYIKGSVGAGDAYAAACLYGIYKGFEPMQMLEFASAAAACNLSESDSVSGMKNRSEIEKLGKKYKRREIKEEC
;
A
#
# COMPACT_ATOMS: atom_id res chain seq x y z
N MET A 1 8.30 1.01 -18.10
CA MET A 1 8.67 2.37 -17.68
C MET A 1 10.06 2.44 -17.05
N SER A 2 10.37 1.74 -15.94
CA SER A 2 11.71 1.70 -15.35
C SER A 2 12.63 0.64 -15.97
N GLY A 3 12.09 -0.36 -16.65
CA GLY A 3 12.81 -1.55 -17.12
C GLY A 3 13.23 -2.51 -15.99
N LEU A 4 12.86 -2.20 -14.74
CA LEU A 4 13.20 -3.00 -13.57
C LEU A 4 11.98 -3.83 -13.14
N SER A 5 12.20 -5.13 -12.87
CA SER A 5 11.15 -5.96 -12.27
C SER A 5 10.98 -5.59 -10.79
N PRO A 6 9.74 -5.38 -10.31
CA PRO A 6 9.48 -5.18 -8.88
C PRO A 6 9.63 -6.47 -8.06
N ARG A 7 9.84 -7.60 -8.73
CA ARG A 7 10.02 -8.91 -8.11
C ARG A 7 11.31 -9.58 -8.58
N ASP A 8 11.88 -10.41 -7.71
CA ASP A 8 13.00 -11.28 -8.02
C ASP A 8 12.55 -12.52 -8.83
N GLU A 9 13.50 -13.40 -9.16
CA GLU A 9 13.26 -14.64 -9.92
C GLU A 9 12.33 -15.62 -9.19
N ASN A 10 12.24 -15.52 -7.87
CA ASN A 10 11.39 -16.34 -7.02
C ASN A 10 10.00 -15.72 -6.79
N GLY A 11 9.74 -14.55 -7.38
CA GLY A 11 8.48 -13.83 -7.23
C GLY A 11 8.39 -12.97 -5.96
N ASN A 12 9.44 -12.88 -5.15
CA ASN A 12 9.48 -12.03 -3.96
C ASN A 12 9.67 -10.56 -4.33
N ILE A 13 9.19 -9.67 -3.48
CA ILE A 13 9.35 -8.23 -3.68
C ILE A 13 10.84 -7.85 -3.64
N CYS A 14 11.27 -7.11 -4.65
CA CYS A 14 12.60 -6.52 -4.71
C CYS A 14 12.53 -5.03 -4.32
N ILE A 15 12.76 -4.71 -3.06
CA ILE A 15 12.66 -3.35 -2.52
C ILE A 15 13.63 -2.40 -3.24
N ARG A 16 14.84 -2.84 -3.52
CA ARG A 16 15.83 -2.04 -4.26
C ARG A 16 15.29 -1.59 -5.63
N ASN A 17 14.65 -2.49 -6.37
CA ASN A 17 14.09 -2.15 -7.68
C ASN A 17 12.86 -1.25 -7.56
N ILE A 18 12.03 -1.45 -6.53
CA ILE A 18 10.91 -0.56 -6.22
C ILE A 18 11.42 0.85 -5.95
N ARG A 19 12.42 1.01 -5.08
CA ARG A 19 13.01 2.32 -4.79
C ARG A 19 13.55 3.01 -6.04
N LYS A 20 14.34 2.31 -6.85
CA LYS A 20 14.86 2.85 -8.11
C LYS A 20 13.74 3.23 -9.09
N THR A 21 12.66 2.46 -9.13
CA THR A 21 11.50 2.79 -9.94
C THR A 21 10.82 4.07 -9.44
N MET A 22 10.66 4.22 -8.12
CA MET A 22 10.07 5.41 -7.52
C MET A 22 10.92 6.66 -7.76
N GLU A 23 12.25 6.55 -7.69
CA GLU A 23 13.19 7.64 -8.03
C GLU A 23 12.97 8.13 -9.47
N LYS A 24 12.76 7.22 -10.41
CA LYS A 24 12.49 7.60 -11.82
C LYS A 24 11.20 8.38 -12.00
N PHE A 25 10.17 8.18 -11.18
CA PHE A 25 8.97 8.99 -11.26
C PHE A 25 9.24 10.47 -10.93
N PHE A 26 10.17 10.75 -10.03
CA PHE A 26 10.60 12.14 -9.75
C PHE A 26 11.37 12.74 -10.94
N GLU A 27 12.17 11.96 -11.64
CA GLU A 27 12.83 12.39 -12.89
C GLU A 27 11.80 12.73 -13.98
N PHE A 28 10.65 12.03 -14.01
CA PHE A 28 9.53 12.33 -14.92
C PHE A 28 8.66 13.52 -14.49
N GLY A 29 8.96 14.16 -13.38
CA GLY A 29 8.32 15.40 -12.95
C GLY A 29 7.30 15.28 -11.82
N VAL A 30 7.21 14.14 -11.14
CA VAL A 30 6.43 14.04 -9.89
C VAL A 30 7.02 14.99 -8.85
N ARG A 31 6.18 15.82 -8.22
CA ARG A 31 6.66 16.95 -7.42
C ARG A 31 6.87 16.64 -5.95
N GLU A 32 6.06 15.78 -5.34
CA GLU A 32 6.03 15.62 -3.89
C GLU A 32 6.28 14.20 -3.41
N LYS A 33 5.46 13.26 -3.86
CA LYS A 33 5.55 11.88 -3.38
C LYS A 33 5.09 10.87 -4.42
N VAL A 34 5.67 9.70 -4.34
CA VAL A 34 5.28 8.50 -5.11
C VAL A 34 4.82 7.45 -4.12
N ILE A 35 3.70 6.80 -4.41
CA ILE A 35 3.19 5.69 -3.63
C ILE A 35 3.01 4.49 -4.57
N VAL A 36 3.55 3.35 -4.16
CA VAL A 36 3.43 2.07 -4.87
C VAL A 36 2.87 1.05 -3.89
N HIS A 37 1.94 0.23 -4.33
CA HIS A 37 1.45 -0.86 -3.50
C HIS A 37 1.32 -2.16 -4.29
N CYS A 38 1.36 -3.26 -3.58
CA CYS A 38 1.08 -4.60 -4.05
C CYS A 38 0.33 -5.37 -2.95
N ALA A 39 0.00 -6.62 -3.22
CA ALA A 39 -0.74 -7.44 -2.25
C ALA A 39 -0.01 -7.59 -0.90
N GLU A 40 1.32 -7.59 -0.90
CA GLU A 40 2.15 -7.83 0.28
C GLU A 40 2.51 -6.57 1.06
N ALA A 41 2.60 -5.41 0.40
CA ALA A 41 3.12 -4.19 1.02
C ALA A 41 2.75 -2.91 0.26
N GLY A 42 2.87 -1.78 0.96
CA GLY A 42 2.85 -0.44 0.38
C GLY A 42 4.15 0.30 0.65
N PHE A 43 4.53 1.16 -0.27
CA PHE A 43 5.76 1.94 -0.25
C PHE A 43 5.46 3.40 -0.56
N LEU A 44 6.12 4.31 0.13
CA LEU A 44 6.03 5.75 -0.10
C LEU A 44 7.43 6.35 -0.17
N MET A 45 7.66 7.17 -1.16
CA MET A 45 8.88 7.97 -1.26
C MET A 45 8.51 9.44 -1.41
N ASN A 46 9.14 10.28 -0.62
CA ASN A 46 9.06 11.74 -0.77
C ASN A 46 10.15 12.24 -1.71
N LYS A 47 9.96 13.42 -2.27
CA LYS A 47 10.95 14.07 -3.17
C LYS A 47 12.33 14.21 -2.56
N ASN A 48 12.44 14.34 -1.23
CA ASN A 48 13.73 14.41 -0.53
C ASN A 48 14.46 13.07 -0.42
N GLY A 49 13.90 11.98 -0.99
CA GLY A 49 14.47 10.64 -0.96
C GLY A 49 14.09 9.80 0.27
N SER A 50 13.33 10.36 1.22
CA SER A 50 12.82 9.60 2.36
C SER A 50 11.89 8.48 1.87
N PHE A 51 12.18 7.25 2.28
CA PHE A 51 11.48 6.04 1.85
C PHE A 51 10.84 5.32 3.03
N TYR A 52 9.60 4.91 2.87
CA TYR A 52 8.78 4.24 3.88
C TYR A 52 8.16 2.99 3.27
N ALA A 53 8.05 1.95 4.08
CA ALA A 53 7.43 0.69 3.68
C ALA A 53 6.58 0.14 4.81
N SER A 54 5.40 -0.37 4.48
CA SER A 54 4.49 -1.00 5.44
C SER A 54 3.91 -2.28 4.85
N GLY A 55 4.02 -3.39 5.58
CA GLY A 55 3.42 -4.66 5.18
C GLY A 55 1.90 -4.61 5.25
N SER A 56 1.25 -5.33 4.35
CA SER A 56 -0.20 -5.51 4.37
C SER A 56 -0.64 -6.35 5.57
N LEU A 57 -1.90 -6.24 5.94
CA LEU A 57 -2.48 -7.04 7.03
C LEU A 57 -2.48 -8.53 6.68
N ILE A 58 -2.17 -9.36 7.64
CA ILE A 58 -2.32 -10.82 7.56
C ILE A 58 -3.77 -11.14 7.91
N LEU A 59 -4.56 -11.42 6.88
CA LEU A 59 -5.99 -11.67 7.03
C LEU A 59 -6.25 -13.16 7.25
N PRO A 60 -7.26 -13.54 8.06
CA PRO A 60 -7.57 -14.93 8.31
C PRO A 60 -8.10 -15.63 7.06
N ASP A 61 -8.01 -16.95 7.03
CA ASP A 61 -8.57 -17.78 5.98
C ASP A 61 -10.08 -17.50 5.81
N GLY A 62 -10.52 -17.38 4.56
CA GLY A 62 -11.91 -17.10 4.23
C GLY A 62 -12.33 -15.62 4.39
N TYR A 63 -11.44 -14.74 4.84
CA TYR A 63 -11.75 -13.31 4.94
C TYR A 63 -11.90 -12.66 3.55
N ILE A 64 -11.00 -12.99 2.62
CA ILE A 64 -10.99 -12.43 1.28
C ILE A 64 -12.07 -13.09 0.42
N LYS A 65 -13.06 -12.31 0.03
CA LYS A 65 -14.16 -12.74 -0.85
C LYS A 65 -14.00 -12.23 -2.27
N GLY A 66 -13.24 -11.18 -2.47
CA GLY A 66 -12.92 -10.62 -3.78
C GLY A 66 -11.79 -9.63 -3.70
N SER A 67 -11.17 -9.32 -4.84
CA SER A 67 -10.06 -8.35 -4.92
C SER A 67 -10.40 -7.12 -5.77
N VAL A 68 -11.60 -7.08 -6.34
CA VAL A 68 -12.04 -5.97 -7.18
C VAL A 68 -12.16 -4.70 -6.33
N GLY A 69 -11.52 -3.61 -6.76
CA GLY A 69 -11.57 -2.32 -6.09
C GLY A 69 -10.63 -2.17 -4.88
N ALA A 70 -9.89 -3.20 -4.47
CA ALA A 70 -8.95 -3.09 -3.36
C ALA A 70 -7.85 -2.04 -3.64
N GLY A 71 -7.35 -1.98 -4.88
CA GLY A 71 -6.40 -0.95 -5.32
C GLY A 71 -7.00 0.45 -5.30
N ASP A 72 -8.25 0.59 -5.71
CA ASP A 72 -8.98 1.87 -5.69
C ASP A 72 -9.21 2.33 -4.24
N ALA A 73 -9.58 1.42 -3.35
CA ALA A 73 -9.72 1.70 -1.91
C ALA A 73 -8.39 2.15 -1.30
N TYR A 74 -7.28 1.50 -1.67
CA TYR A 74 -5.94 1.91 -1.26
C TYR A 74 -5.62 3.33 -1.73
N ALA A 75 -5.81 3.61 -3.01
CA ALA A 75 -5.55 4.92 -3.59
C ALA A 75 -6.42 6.03 -2.96
N ALA A 76 -7.71 5.76 -2.78
CA ALA A 76 -8.64 6.70 -2.13
C ALA A 76 -8.21 7.00 -0.69
N ALA A 77 -7.77 6.00 0.06
CA ALA A 77 -7.26 6.16 1.42
C ALA A 77 -5.96 6.98 1.46
N CYS A 78 -5.07 6.82 0.48
CA CYS A 78 -3.87 7.65 0.35
C CYS A 78 -4.25 9.12 0.09
N LEU A 79 -5.19 9.39 -0.81
CA LEU A 79 -5.68 10.75 -1.08
C LEU A 79 -6.31 11.37 0.17
N TYR A 80 -7.10 10.61 0.90
CA TYR A 80 -7.66 11.04 2.19
C TYR A 80 -6.56 11.37 3.20
N GLY A 81 -5.54 10.52 3.31
CA GLY A 81 -4.40 10.74 4.20
C GLY A 81 -3.61 12.00 3.84
N ILE A 82 -3.41 12.29 2.54
CA ILE A 82 -2.79 13.54 2.08
C ILE A 82 -3.63 14.74 2.51
N TYR A 83 -4.94 14.69 2.28
CA TYR A 83 -5.86 15.76 2.67
C TYR A 83 -5.87 16.01 4.18
N LYS A 84 -5.79 14.96 4.99
CA LYS A 84 -5.76 15.05 6.47
C LYS A 84 -4.38 15.32 7.06
N GLY A 85 -3.32 15.34 6.24
CA GLY A 85 -1.96 15.57 6.72
C GLY A 85 -1.37 14.38 7.49
N PHE A 86 -1.72 13.15 7.10
CA PHE A 86 -1.16 11.95 7.72
C PHE A 86 0.35 11.86 7.51
N GLU A 87 1.05 11.40 8.55
CA GLU A 87 2.45 11.00 8.41
C GLU A 87 2.58 9.81 7.45
N PRO A 88 3.72 9.63 6.76
CA PRO A 88 3.89 8.61 5.73
C PRO A 88 3.53 7.18 6.18
N MET A 89 3.99 6.76 7.36
CA MET A 89 3.67 5.42 7.87
C MET A 89 2.19 5.27 8.22
N GLN A 90 1.60 6.29 8.85
CA GLN A 90 0.17 6.32 9.13
C GLN A 90 -0.65 6.20 7.84
N MET A 91 -0.24 6.88 6.78
CA MET A 91 -0.90 6.82 5.47
C MET A 91 -0.87 5.41 4.89
N LEU A 92 0.31 4.76 4.87
CA LEU A 92 0.46 3.40 4.34
C LEU A 92 -0.35 2.37 5.15
N GLU A 93 -0.34 2.50 6.47
CA GLU A 93 -1.09 1.62 7.37
C GLU A 93 -2.60 1.80 7.21
N PHE A 94 -3.07 3.03 7.12
CA PHE A 94 -4.47 3.34 6.87
C PHE A 94 -4.94 2.84 5.51
N ALA A 95 -4.15 3.07 4.45
CA ALA A 95 -4.48 2.63 3.09
C ALA A 95 -4.56 1.10 2.97
N SER A 96 -3.63 0.37 3.60
CA SER A 96 -3.68 -1.09 3.59
C SER A 96 -4.88 -1.64 4.38
N ALA A 97 -5.29 -0.96 5.45
CA ALA A 97 -6.49 -1.33 6.20
C ALA A 97 -7.78 -1.05 5.41
N ALA A 98 -7.83 0.07 4.67
CA ALA A 98 -8.95 0.38 3.77
C ALA A 98 -9.08 -0.67 2.65
N ALA A 99 -7.96 -1.05 2.04
CA ALA A 99 -7.96 -2.13 1.06
C ALA A 99 -8.43 -3.46 1.66
N ALA A 100 -7.99 -3.79 2.88
CA ALA A 100 -8.42 -4.99 3.60
C ALA A 100 -9.94 -4.97 3.89
N CYS A 101 -10.51 -3.83 4.25
CA CYS A 101 -11.97 -3.70 4.38
C CYS A 101 -12.68 -4.08 3.08
N ASN A 102 -12.19 -3.59 1.95
CA ASN A 102 -12.79 -3.87 0.65
C ASN A 102 -12.68 -5.35 0.26
N LEU A 103 -11.61 -6.04 0.64
CA LEU A 103 -11.41 -7.47 0.36
C LEU A 103 -12.44 -8.39 1.05
N SER A 104 -13.16 -7.91 2.06
CA SER A 104 -14.17 -8.68 2.78
C SER A 104 -15.47 -8.89 1.98
N GLU A 105 -15.61 -8.18 0.87
CA GLU A 105 -16.78 -8.26 0.00
C GLU A 105 -16.37 -8.62 -1.43
N SER A 106 -17.30 -9.18 -2.19
CA SER A 106 -17.03 -9.62 -3.58
C SER A 106 -17.06 -8.48 -4.60
N ASP A 107 -17.72 -7.37 -4.24
CA ASP A 107 -17.80 -6.18 -5.09
C ASP A 107 -16.77 -5.10 -4.69
N SER A 108 -16.73 -4.00 -5.44
CA SER A 108 -15.74 -2.94 -5.29
C SER A 108 -16.06 -1.89 -4.22
N VAL A 109 -17.25 -1.89 -3.62
CA VAL A 109 -17.71 -0.78 -2.77
C VAL A 109 -18.35 -1.21 -1.45
N SER A 110 -19.00 -2.37 -1.36
CA SER A 110 -19.73 -2.80 -0.16
C SER A 110 -18.85 -2.99 1.08
N GLY A 111 -17.56 -3.25 0.88
CA GLY A 111 -16.57 -3.38 1.96
C GLY A 111 -16.09 -2.05 2.52
N MET A 112 -16.41 -0.92 1.91
CA MET A 112 -15.93 0.38 2.37
C MET A 112 -16.54 0.73 3.74
N LYS A 113 -15.66 1.19 4.64
CA LYS A 113 -15.98 1.52 6.03
C LYS A 113 -15.61 2.97 6.33
N ASN A 114 -16.14 3.49 7.43
CA ASN A 114 -15.72 4.80 7.92
C ASN A 114 -14.29 4.75 8.50
N ARG A 115 -13.69 5.91 8.71
CA ARG A 115 -12.31 6.03 9.23
C ARG A 115 -12.07 5.22 10.50
N SER A 116 -12.98 5.33 11.48
CA SER A 116 -12.83 4.65 12.77
C SER A 116 -12.81 3.13 12.62
N GLU A 117 -13.65 2.60 11.76
CA GLU A 117 -13.71 1.14 11.47
C GLU A 117 -12.46 0.67 10.73
N ILE A 118 -11.94 1.46 9.78
CA ILE A 118 -10.69 1.18 9.07
C ILE A 118 -9.52 1.15 10.06
N GLU A 119 -9.41 2.13 10.94
CA GLU A 119 -8.36 2.20 11.96
C GLU A 119 -8.43 1.02 12.93
N LYS A 120 -9.63 0.61 13.35
CA LYS A 120 -9.83 -0.58 14.19
C LYS A 120 -9.38 -1.86 13.50
N LEU A 121 -9.72 -2.04 12.22
CA LEU A 121 -9.28 -3.19 11.45
C LEU A 121 -7.76 -3.22 11.32
N GLY A 122 -7.13 -2.09 11.08
CA GLY A 122 -5.68 -1.96 10.98
C GLY A 122 -4.94 -2.36 12.25
N LYS A 123 -5.58 -2.23 13.42
CA LYS A 123 -5.03 -2.65 14.73
C LYS A 123 -5.38 -4.10 15.08
N LYS A 124 -6.41 -4.67 14.48
CA LYS A 124 -6.89 -6.01 14.80
C LYS A 124 -5.96 -7.13 14.32
N TYR A 125 -5.36 -6.96 13.14
CA TYR A 125 -4.53 -7.97 12.51
C TYR A 125 -3.06 -7.56 12.48
N LYS A 126 -2.17 -8.56 12.53
CA LYS A 126 -0.73 -8.36 12.37
C LYS A 126 -0.41 -7.96 10.92
N ARG A 127 0.71 -7.29 10.74
CA ARG A 127 1.23 -6.93 9.42
C ARG A 127 2.32 -7.90 8.98
N ARG A 128 2.43 -8.09 7.68
CA ARG A 128 3.53 -8.83 7.08
C ARG A 128 4.85 -8.10 7.37
N GLU A 129 5.87 -8.88 7.67
CA GLU A 129 7.23 -8.37 7.74
C GLU A 129 7.75 -8.11 6.33
N ILE A 130 8.40 -6.97 6.14
CA ILE A 130 9.05 -6.61 4.89
C ILE A 130 10.52 -7.00 5.03
N LYS A 131 10.95 -7.98 4.24
CA LYS A 131 12.35 -8.38 4.18
C LYS A 131 13.04 -7.58 3.08
N GLU A 132 14.17 -6.99 3.40
CA GLU A 132 15.04 -6.31 2.42
C GLU A 132 15.82 -7.33 1.60
N GLU A 133 15.14 -8.25 0.96
CA GLU A 133 15.71 -9.22 0.04
C GLU A 133 15.57 -8.75 -1.40
N CYS A 134 16.66 -8.77 -2.10
CA CYS A 134 16.75 -8.69 -3.55
C CYS A 134 18.15 -9.03 -4.00
#